data_b6b31f0879244de6aa7729f410bcd8ac
#
_entry.id   b6b31f0879244de6aa7729f410bcd8ac
#
_cell.length_a   1.000
_cell.length_b   1.000
_cell.length_c   1.000
_cell.angle_alpha   90.00
_cell.angle_beta   90.00
_cell.angle_gamma   90.00
#
_symmetry.space_group_name_H-M   'P 1'
#
loop_
_entity.id
_entity.type
_entity.pdbx_description
1 polymer ?
#
loop_
_entity_poly.entity_id
_entity_poly.type
_entity_poly.pdbx_seq_one_letter_code
_entity_poly.pdbx_strand_id
1 'polypeptide(L)'
;ANGDSPAIAIVPMSTPGIVVTEVVTTNHEPQAHLDFDVTLPVSALLGHESDGSSVHDGREMLRSLFEHAVVALAALQVGVAEGSLALTATHLSTRRQFGKPLAAFQATTQRAADGYITTEAIRVTALNAAWRLAEGFDARRDVAVAAYWASEGAQQVVTAAQHLHGGIGSDIDYPVHRYFLWGIQLANVLGSTSSHLARLGNLIART
;
A
#
# COMPACT_ATOMS: atom_id res chain seq x y z
N ALA A 1 -6.56 -24.79 -20.60
CA ALA A 1 -5.26 -24.25 -20.18
C ALA A 1 -4.48 -25.38 -19.53
N ASN A 2 -3.29 -25.70 -20.03
CA ASN A 2 -2.37 -26.65 -19.39
C ASN A 2 -1.94 -26.05 -18.05
N GLY A 3 -2.25 -26.73 -16.94
CA GLY A 3 -2.38 -26.28 -15.58
C GLY A 3 -1.22 -25.62 -14.84
N ASP A 4 -0.21 -25.02 -15.49
CA ASP A 4 0.97 -24.50 -14.80
C ASP A 4 1.23 -22.98 -14.99
N SER A 5 0.52 -22.30 -15.88
CA SER A 5 0.69 -20.86 -16.09
C SER A 5 -0.52 -20.09 -15.58
N PRO A 6 -0.33 -19.05 -14.75
CA PRO A 6 -1.42 -18.19 -14.32
C PRO A 6 -2.02 -17.47 -15.53
N ALA A 7 -3.33 -17.24 -15.50
CA ALA A 7 -4.05 -16.43 -16.48
C ALA A 7 -4.76 -15.27 -15.74
N ILE A 8 -4.93 -14.16 -16.42
CA ILE A 8 -5.70 -13.02 -15.92
C ILE A 8 -6.97 -12.92 -16.74
N ALA A 9 -8.11 -12.84 -16.07
CA ALA A 9 -9.41 -12.65 -16.71
C ALA A 9 -10.07 -11.35 -16.25
N ILE A 10 -10.76 -10.68 -17.16
CA ILE A 10 -11.64 -9.55 -16.82
C ILE A 10 -13.05 -10.09 -16.78
N VAL A 11 -13.68 -10.03 -15.60
CA VAL A 11 -15.00 -10.62 -15.36
C VAL A 11 -15.94 -9.55 -14.80
N PRO A 12 -17.06 -9.25 -15.49
CA PRO A 12 -18.08 -8.38 -14.92
C PRO A 12 -18.64 -8.97 -13.62
N MET A 13 -18.80 -8.14 -12.58
CA MET A 13 -19.35 -8.59 -11.29
C MET A 13 -20.78 -9.10 -11.37
N SER A 14 -21.51 -8.78 -12.46
CA SER A 14 -22.85 -9.30 -12.76
C SER A 14 -22.85 -10.68 -13.43
N THR A 15 -21.68 -11.30 -13.63
CA THR A 15 -21.58 -12.63 -14.25
C THR A 15 -22.28 -13.67 -13.36
N PRO A 16 -23.19 -14.49 -13.92
CA PRO A 16 -23.81 -15.56 -13.16
C PRO A 16 -22.78 -16.53 -12.58
N GLY A 17 -22.95 -16.91 -11.32
CA GLY A 17 -21.99 -17.74 -10.57
C GLY A 17 -20.98 -16.95 -9.76
N ILE A 18 -21.06 -15.60 -9.73
CA ILE A 18 -20.33 -14.78 -8.78
C ILE A 18 -21.26 -14.44 -7.62
N VAL A 19 -20.84 -14.79 -6.40
CA VAL A 19 -21.53 -14.39 -5.16
C VAL A 19 -20.67 -13.35 -4.47
N VAL A 20 -21.27 -12.19 -4.17
CA VAL A 20 -20.64 -11.08 -3.50
C VAL A 20 -21.18 -10.99 -2.08
N THR A 21 -20.32 -11.16 -1.09
CA THR A 21 -20.66 -10.97 0.34
C THR A 21 -19.90 -9.76 0.87
N GLU A 22 -20.60 -8.64 1.07
CA GLU A 22 -20.03 -7.41 1.57
C GLU A 22 -19.46 -7.61 2.98
N VAL A 23 -18.30 -6.98 3.26
CA VAL A 23 -17.67 -6.97 4.56
C VAL A 23 -17.40 -5.53 5.02
N VAL A 24 -17.50 -5.31 6.32
CA VAL A 24 -17.20 -4.01 6.94
C VAL A 24 -15.74 -4.01 7.39
N THR A 25 -14.99 -3.02 6.90
CA THR A 25 -13.59 -2.80 7.27
C THR A 25 -13.45 -1.66 8.27
N THR A 26 -12.39 -1.67 9.07
CA THR A 26 -12.15 -0.64 10.10
C THR A 26 -11.85 0.74 9.51
N ASN A 27 -11.30 0.80 8.29
CA ASN A 27 -11.05 2.04 7.56
C ASN A 27 -12.22 2.48 6.68
N HIS A 28 -13.35 1.76 6.71
CA HIS A 28 -14.55 1.99 5.90
C HIS A 28 -14.32 1.87 4.38
N GLU A 29 -13.26 1.18 3.95
CA GLU A 29 -13.08 0.83 2.55
C GLU A 29 -14.11 -0.24 2.15
N PRO A 30 -14.86 -0.05 1.04
CA PRO A 30 -15.78 -1.07 0.56
C PRO A 30 -15.00 -2.32 0.15
N GLN A 31 -15.30 -3.44 0.80
CA GLN A 31 -14.69 -4.75 0.51
C GLN A 31 -15.75 -5.84 0.50
N ALA A 32 -15.46 -6.95 -0.16
CA ALA A 32 -16.35 -8.11 -0.19
C ALA A 32 -15.55 -9.42 -0.32
N HIS A 33 -16.11 -10.48 0.20
CA HIS A 33 -15.75 -11.84 -0.21
C HIS A 33 -16.41 -12.15 -1.55
N LEU A 34 -15.65 -12.76 -2.44
CA LEU A 34 -16.11 -13.17 -3.77
C LEU A 34 -15.96 -14.68 -3.90
N ASP A 35 -17.09 -15.37 -4.11
CA ASP A 35 -17.11 -16.78 -4.46
C ASP A 35 -17.38 -16.91 -5.96
N PHE A 36 -16.57 -17.74 -6.63
CA PHE A 36 -16.64 -17.91 -8.08
C PHE A 36 -16.98 -19.34 -8.44
N ASP A 37 -18.12 -19.53 -9.13
CA ASP A 37 -18.48 -20.75 -9.85
C ASP A 37 -18.87 -20.34 -11.27
N VAL A 38 -17.85 -20.00 -12.08
CA VAL A 38 -18.02 -19.38 -13.40
C VAL A 38 -17.28 -20.15 -14.48
N THR A 39 -17.90 -20.25 -15.64
CA THR A 39 -17.23 -20.65 -16.89
C THR A 39 -17.02 -19.40 -17.73
N LEU A 40 -15.76 -19.09 -18.05
CA LEU A 40 -15.41 -17.89 -18.79
C LEU A 40 -15.09 -18.22 -20.25
N PRO A 41 -15.53 -17.38 -21.22
CA PRO A 41 -15.08 -17.49 -22.59
C PRO A 41 -13.62 -17.09 -22.71
N VAL A 42 -12.91 -17.59 -23.71
CA VAL A 42 -11.51 -17.24 -23.98
C VAL A 42 -11.31 -15.73 -24.13
N SER A 43 -12.31 -15.04 -24.69
CA SER A 43 -12.30 -13.58 -24.83
C SER A 43 -12.24 -12.80 -23.51
N ALA A 44 -12.53 -13.43 -22.38
CA ALA A 44 -12.37 -12.84 -21.06
C ALA A 44 -10.92 -12.90 -20.58
N LEU A 45 -10.06 -13.72 -21.19
CA LEU A 45 -8.67 -13.90 -20.81
C LEU A 45 -7.79 -12.83 -21.48
N LEU A 46 -7.02 -12.14 -20.69
CA LEU A 46 -6.02 -11.18 -21.21
C LEU A 46 -4.86 -11.93 -21.87
N GLY A 47 -4.40 -11.42 -23.02
CA GLY A 47 -3.24 -11.96 -23.73
C GLY A 47 -3.52 -13.29 -24.43
N HIS A 48 -4.79 -13.60 -24.76
CA HIS A 48 -5.18 -14.76 -25.54
C HIS A 48 -5.86 -14.33 -26.83
N GLU A 49 -5.56 -15.06 -27.92
CA GLU A 49 -6.29 -14.95 -29.18
C GLU A 49 -7.62 -15.69 -29.12
N SER A 50 -8.49 -15.46 -30.10
CA SER A 50 -9.82 -16.08 -30.18
C SER A 50 -9.80 -17.62 -30.31
N ASP A 51 -8.68 -18.18 -30.77
CA ASP A 51 -8.45 -19.63 -30.87
C ASP A 51 -7.91 -20.24 -29.54
N GLY A 52 -7.73 -19.42 -28.49
CA GLY A 52 -7.22 -19.83 -27.19
C GLY A 52 -5.70 -19.91 -27.10
N SER A 53 -4.95 -19.56 -28.15
CA SER A 53 -3.50 -19.44 -28.06
C SER A 53 -3.11 -18.25 -27.18
N SER A 54 -2.02 -18.41 -26.41
CA SER A 54 -1.50 -17.33 -25.55
C SER A 54 -0.51 -16.48 -26.33
N VAL A 55 -0.74 -15.17 -26.39
CA VAL A 55 0.16 -14.18 -27.01
C VAL A 55 1.16 -13.66 -26.00
N HIS A 56 0.82 -13.70 -24.71
CA HIS A 56 1.66 -13.20 -23.64
C HIS A 56 1.83 -14.21 -22.50
N ASP A 57 2.99 -14.19 -21.85
CA ASP A 57 3.23 -14.99 -20.65
C ASP A 57 2.39 -14.44 -19.48
N GLY A 58 1.44 -15.25 -19.01
CA GLY A 58 0.56 -14.89 -17.88
C GLY A 58 1.32 -14.61 -16.58
N ARG A 59 2.51 -15.21 -16.39
CA ARG A 59 3.37 -14.91 -15.23
C ARG A 59 3.95 -13.50 -15.31
N GLU A 60 4.36 -13.09 -16.50
CA GLU A 60 4.88 -11.76 -16.73
C GLU A 60 3.79 -10.69 -16.61
N MET A 61 2.61 -10.96 -17.15
CA MET A 61 1.44 -10.09 -17.00
C MET A 61 1.06 -9.91 -15.53
N LEU A 62 0.99 -11.01 -14.76
CA LEU A 62 0.67 -10.98 -13.33
C LEU A 62 1.75 -10.21 -12.54
N ARG A 63 3.03 -10.41 -12.89
CA ARG A 63 4.13 -9.68 -12.29
C ARG A 63 4.01 -8.18 -12.54
N SER A 64 3.78 -7.79 -13.79
CA SER A 64 3.61 -6.39 -14.18
C SER A 64 2.44 -5.75 -13.43
N LEU A 65 1.28 -6.42 -13.39
CA LEU A 65 0.13 -5.95 -12.64
C LEU A 65 0.45 -5.73 -11.15
N PHE A 66 1.13 -6.70 -10.54
CA PHE A 66 1.54 -6.60 -9.13
C PHE A 66 2.51 -5.45 -8.89
N GLU A 67 3.51 -5.27 -9.76
CA GLU A 67 4.50 -4.19 -9.62
C GLU A 67 3.85 -2.80 -9.72
N HIS A 68 2.93 -2.61 -10.67
CA HIS A 68 2.18 -1.35 -10.78
C HIS A 68 1.25 -1.12 -9.59
N ALA A 69 0.55 -2.16 -9.11
CA ALA A 69 -0.31 -2.05 -7.93
C ALA A 69 0.49 -1.67 -6.67
N VAL A 70 1.68 -2.28 -6.46
CA VAL A 70 2.56 -1.93 -5.33
C VAL A 70 3.00 -0.48 -5.39
N VAL A 71 3.41 0.01 -6.56
CA VAL A 71 3.85 1.41 -6.73
C VAL A 71 2.69 2.38 -6.48
N ALA A 72 1.48 2.06 -6.97
CA ALA A 72 0.29 2.86 -6.71
C ALA A 72 -0.05 2.92 -5.22
N LEU A 73 0.02 1.79 -4.51
CA LEU A 73 -0.19 1.74 -3.05
C LEU A 73 0.90 2.49 -2.28
N ALA A 74 2.15 2.41 -2.73
CA ALA A 74 3.24 3.19 -2.13
C ALA A 74 3.00 4.70 -2.29
N ALA A 75 2.49 5.14 -3.43
CA ALA A 75 2.12 6.55 -3.65
C ALA A 75 0.96 6.99 -2.74
N LEU A 76 -0.05 6.14 -2.52
CA LEU A 76 -1.12 6.40 -1.55
C LEU A 76 -0.57 6.52 -0.12
N GLN A 77 0.37 5.65 0.26
CA GLN A 77 1.01 5.68 1.58
C GLN A 77 1.81 6.96 1.81
N VAL A 78 2.45 7.53 0.78
CA VAL A 78 3.08 8.86 0.88
C VAL A 78 2.03 9.89 1.32
N GLY A 79 0.87 9.94 0.66
CA GLY A 79 -0.19 10.88 1.01
C GLY A 79 -0.75 10.68 2.42
N VAL A 80 -0.90 9.42 2.86
CA VAL A 80 -1.33 9.09 4.22
C VAL A 80 -0.30 9.55 5.25
N ALA A 81 0.98 9.27 5.02
CA ALA A 81 2.07 9.68 5.91
C ALA A 81 2.16 11.22 6.00
N GLU A 82 2.15 11.92 4.88
CA GLU A 82 2.18 13.40 4.83
C GLU A 82 1.00 14.04 5.55
N GLY A 83 -0.21 13.57 5.26
CA GLY A 83 -1.41 14.10 5.90
C GLY A 83 -1.39 13.91 7.41
N SER A 84 -0.95 12.73 7.89
CA SER A 84 -0.82 12.47 9.32
C SER A 84 0.23 13.37 9.99
N LEU A 85 1.38 13.60 9.33
CA LEU A 85 2.43 14.49 9.83
C LEU A 85 2.01 15.95 9.85
N ALA A 86 1.28 16.43 8.82
CA ALA A 86 0.77 17.80 8.77
C ALA A 86 -0.17 18.09 9.94
N LEU A 87 -1.11 17.16 10.22
CA LEU A 87 -1.96 17.25 11.40
C LEU A 87 -1.16 17.23 12.70
N THR A 88 -0.15 16.35 12.79
CA THR A 88 0.70 16.23 13.97
C THR A 88 1.49 17.52 14.21
N ALA A 89 2.09 18.10 13.17
CA ALA A 89 2.83 19.36 13.28
C ALA A 89 1.93 20.50 13.78
N THR A 90 0.71 20.60 13.25
CA THR A 90 -0.28 21.58 13.71
C THR A 90 -0.65 21.35 15.17
N HIS A 91 -0.94 20.10 15.56
CA HIS A 91 -1.29 19.75 16.93
C HIS A 91 -0.15 20.11 17.91
N LEU A 92 1.09 19.70 17.61
CA LEU A 92 2.24 19.96 18.48
C LEU A 92 2.54 21.45 18.63
N SER A 93 2.29 22.25 17.60
CA SER A 93 2.54 23.69 17.60
C SER A 93 1.47 24.47 18.38
N THR A 94 0.23 23.99 18.37
CA THR A 94 -0.92 24.69 18.99
C THR A 94 -1.25 24.20 20.40
N ARG A 95 -1.17 22.88 20.64
CA ARG A 95 -1.49 22.27 21.92
C ARG A 95 -0.45 22.65 22.98
N ARG A 96 -0.91 23.21 24.08
CA ARG A 96 -0.05 23.61 25.21
C ARG A 96 -0.24 22.68 26.40
N GLN A 97 0.86 22.27 27.01
CA GLN A 97 0.93 21.58 28.29
C GLN A 97 2.18 22.06 29.07
N PHE A 98 2.12 22.05 30.39
CA PHE A 98 3.25 22.51 31.24
C PHE A 98 3.73 23.93 30.86
N GLY A 99 2.80 24.82 30.49
CA GLY A 99 3.07 26.24 30.21
C GLY A 99 3.63 26.53 28.80
N LYS A 100 3.89 25.53 27.95
CA LYS A 100 4.47 25.71 26.60
C LYS A 100 3.83 24.80 25.54
N PRO A 101 4.00 25.09 24.24
CA PRO A 101 3.55 24.20 23.18
C PRO A 101 4.23 22.82 23.26
N LEU A 102 3.53 21.76 22.82
CA LEU A 102 4.14 20.42 22.79
C LEU A 102 5.38 20.37 21.89
N ALA A 103 5.45 21.16 20.83
CA ALA A 103 6.61 21.29 19.96
C ALA A 103 7.85 21.85 20.67
N ALA A 104 7.72 22.43 21.87
CA ALA A 104 8.88 22.89 22.67
C ALA A 104 9.55 21.76 23.48
N PHE A 105 9.01 20.54 23.45
CA PHE A 105 9.61 19.37 24.09
C PHE A 105 10.44 18.57 23.08
N GLN A 106 11.70 18.31 23.42
CA GLN A 106 12.63 17.62 22.53
C GLN A 106 12.14 16.25 22.08
N ALA A 107 11.54 15.47 22.98
CA ALA A 107 11.04 14.13 22.67
C ALA A 107 9.94 14.16 21.58
N THR A 108 9.02 15.14 21.62
CA THR A 108 7.97 15.26 20.61
C THR A 108 8.53 15.71 19.26
N THR A 109 9.47 16.65 19.29
CA THR A 109 10.10 17.20 18.08
C THR A 109 10.95 16.14 17.37
N GLN A 110 11.76 15.38 18.12
CA GLN A 110 12.57 14.28 17.56
C GLN A 110 11.66 13.21 16.91
N ARG A 111 10.62 12.79 17.61
CA ARG A 111 9.69 11.78 17.06
C ARG A 111 8.96 12.25 15.79
N ALA A 112 8.60 13.53 15.72
CA ALA A 112 8.02 14.11 14.52
C ALA A 112 9.04 14.20 13.38
N ALA A 113 10.31 14.53 13.69
CA ALA A 113 11.41 14.55 12.72
C ALA A 113 11.71 13.16 12.15
N ASP A 114 11.73 12.12 12.98
CA ASP A 114 11.88 10.73 12.53
C ASP A 114 10.74 10.34 11.59
N GLY A 115 9.50 10.74 11.90
CA GLY A 115 8.35 10.55 11.03
C GLY A 115 8.52 11.25 9.67
N TYR A 116 9.06 12.46 9.65
CA TYR A 116 9.36 13.19 8.41
C TYR A 116 10.41 12.46 7.57
N ILE A 117 11.54 12.06 8.18
CA ILE A 117 12.61 11.31 7.49
C ILE A 117 12.04 10.01 6.87
N THR A 118 11.22 9.29 7.64
CA THR A 118 10.59 8.05 7.18
C THR A 118 9.62 8.32 6.01
N THR A 119 8.85 9.40 6.06
CA THR A 119 7.96 9.81 4.96
C THR A 119 8.73 10.10 3.68
N GLU A 120 9.87 10.80 3.78
CA GLU A 120 10.74 11.04 2.64
C GLU A 120 11.34 9.75 2.07
N ALA A 121 11.68 8.77 2.90
CA ALA A 121 12.14 7.46 2.45
C ALA A 121 11.04 6.72 1.65
N ILE A 122 9.78 6.75 2.11
CA ILE A 122 8.64 6.21 1.37
C ILE A 122 8.51 6.92 0.02
N ARG A 123 8.53 8.25 0.02
CA ARG A 123 8.38 9.08 -1.18
C ARG A 123 9.45 8.78 -2.24
N VAL A 124 10.72 8.85 -1.86
CA VAL A 124 11.84 8.70 -2.80
C VAL A 124 11.86 7.29 -3.39
N THR A 125 11.61 6.27 -2.58
CA THR A 125 11.59 4.88 -3.07
C THR A 125 10.39 4.61 -3.98
N ALA A 126 9.20 5.16 -3.68
CA ALA A 126 8.01 5.06 -4.54
C ALA A 126 8.24 5.76 -5.89
N LEU A 127 8.81 6.98 -5.89
CA LEU A 127 9.11 7.72 -7.11
C LEU A 127 10.16 7.01 -7.97
N ASN A 128 11.22 6.46 -7.35
CA ASN A 128 12.23 5.70 -8.07
C ASN A 128 11.64 4.45 -8.73
N ALA A 129 10.82 3.69 -8.00
CA ALA A 129 10.16 2.51 -8.56
C ALA A 129 9.20 2.88 -9.71
N ALA A 130 8.42 3.95 -9.56
CA ALA A 130 7.52 4.46 -10.59
C ALA A 130 8.28 4.88 -11.86
N TRP A 131 9.37 5.63 -11.71
CA TRP A 131 10.20 6.04 -12.82
C TRP A 131 10.81 4.84 -13.57
N ARG A 132 11.35 3.86 -12.84
CA ARG A 132 11.94 2.68 -13.47
C ARG A 132 10.92 1.86 -14.25
N LEU A 133 9.68 1.72 -13.71
CA LEU A 133 8.60 1.05 -14.44
C LEU A 133 8.22 1.83 -15.71
N ALA A 134 8.11 3.16 -15.61
CA ALA A 134 7.75 4.02 -16.74
C ALA A 134 8.78 3.97 -17.89
N GLU A 135 10.08 3.85 -17.56
CA GLU A 135 11.17 3.73 -18.54
C GLU A 135 11.38 2.29 -19.04
N GLY A 136 10.59 1.32 -18.59
CA GLY A 136 10.69 -0.08 -18.98
C GLY A 136 11.93 -0.80 -18.44
N PHE A 137 12.57 -0.30 -17.38
CA PHE A 137 13.69 -0.98 -16.73
C PHE A 137 13.22 -2.16 -15.87
N ASP A 138 14.13 -3.09 -15.59
CA ASP A 138 13.88 -4.10 -14.56
C ASP A 138 13.77 -3.42 -13.18
N ALA A 139 12.54 -3.20 -12.73
CA ALA A 139 12.22 -2.49 -11.49
C ALA A 139 11.96 -3.42 -10.30
N ARG A 140 12.14 -4.74 -10.42
CA ARG A 140 11.76 -5.72 -9.39
C ARG A 140 12.33 -5.41 -8.00
N ARG A 141 13.59 -4.98 -7.93
CA ARG A 141 14.26 -4.62 -6.67
C ARG A 141 13.71 -3.29 -6.12
N ASP A 142 13.57 -2.31 -6.99
CA ASP A 142 13.10 -0.97 -6.62
C ASP A 142 11.65 -1.02 -6.12
N VAL A 143 10.80 -1.82 -6.76
CA VAL A 143 9.44 -2.10 -6.33
C VAL A 143 9.43 -2.81 -4.96
N ALA A 144 10.31 -3.78 -4.73
CA ALA A 144 10.39 -4.45 -3.44
C ALA A 144 10.88 -3.51 -2.32
N VAL A 145 11.80 -2.59 -2.62
CA VAL A 145 12.26 -1.54 -1.69
C VAL A 145 11.13 -0.56 -1.40
N ALA A 146 10.41 -0.09 -2.42
CA ALA A 146 9.26 0.79 -2.24
C ALA A 146 8.16 0.12 -1.41
N ALA A 147 7.86 -1.17 -1.67
CA ALA A 147 6.90 -1.95 -0.89
C ALA A 147 7.30 -2.06 0.59
N TYR A 148 8.58 -2.31 0.87
CA TYR A 148 9.09 -2.36 2.23
C TYR A 148 8.89 -1.03 2.95
N TRP A 149 9.32 0.09 2.36
CA TRP A 149 9.17 1.40 2.98
C TRP A 149 7.71 1.84 3.10
N ALA A 150 6.87 1.54 2.11
CA ALA A 150 5.43 1.83 2.17
C ALA A 150 4.72 1.01 3.27
N SER A 151 5.18 -0.21 3.55
CA SER A 151 4.62 -1.05 4.60
C SER A 151 5.16 -0.69 5.98
N GLU A 152 6.47 -0.82 6.21
CA GLU A 152 7.12 -0.58 7.49
C GLU A 152 7.11 0.90 7.88
N GLY A 153 7.56 1.76 6.96
CA GLY A 153 7.69 3.19 7.23
C GLY A 153 6.34 3.85 7.51
N ALA A 154 5.31 3.52 6.75
CA ALA A 154 4.00 4.11 6.97
C ALA A 154 3.41 3.70 8.33
N GLN A 155 3.56 2.44 8.76
CA GLN A 155 3.15 2.02 10.10
C GLN A 155 3.87 2.82 11.19
N GLN A 156 5.18 3.05 11.04
CA GLN A 156 5.95 3.87 11.97
C GLN A 156 5.42 5.30 12.05
N VAL A 157 5.17 5.93 10.89
CA VAL A 157 4.70 7.33 10.83
C VAL A 157 3.31 7.48 11.44
N VAL A 158 2.33 6.66 11.04
CA VAL A 158 0.96 6.81 11.54
C VAL A 158 0.86 6.43 13.02
N THR A 159 1.65 5.47 13.50
CA THR A 159 1.74 5.13 14.92
C THR A 159 2.37 6.26 15.73
N ALA A 160 3.41 6.90 15.22
CA ALA A 160 4.03 8.06 15.85
C ALA A 160 3.06 9.24 15.91
N ALA A 161 2.34 9.53 14.82
CA ALA A 161 1.33 10.57 14.74
C ALA A 161 0.20 10.33 15.78
N GLN A 162 -0.34 9.11 15.82
CA GLN A 162 -1.36 8.72 16.80
C GLN A 162 -0.89 8.95 18.25
N HIS A 163 0.33 8.49 18.56
CA HIS A 163 0.91 8.66 19.90
C HIS A 163 1.15 10.13 20.25
N LEU A 164 1.63 10.96 19.32
CA LEU A 164 1.91 12.38 19.56
C LEU A 164 0.64 13.21 19.79
N HIS A 165 -0.51 12.74 19.34
CA HIS A 165 -1.81 13.34 19.66
C HIS A 165 -2.32 12.94 21.05
N GLY A 166 -1.84 11.85 21.63
CA GLY A 166 -2.33 11.32 22.90
C GLY A 166 -3.78 10.85 22.79
N GLY A 167 -4.58 11.03 23.85
CA GLY A 167 -5.96 10.52 23.90
C GLY A 167 -6.87 11.00 22.76
N ILE A 168 -6.70 12.23 22.27
CA ILE A 168 -7.49 12.76 21.15
C ILE A 168 -7.20 12.00 19.84
N GLY A 169 -6.04 11.36 19.74
CA GLY A 169 -5.69 10.55 18.59
C GLY A 169 -6.62 9.35 18.37
N SER A 170 -7.25 8.85 19.42
CA SER A 170 -8.21 7.73 19.38
C SER A 170 -9.67 8.18 19.24
N ASP A 171 -9.93 9.49 19.18
CA ASP A 171 -11.26 10.03 19.01
C ASP A 171 -11.70 9.89 17.55
N ILE A 172 -12.88 9.29 17.32
CA ILE A 172 -13.41 9.05 15.96
C ILE A 172 -13.84 10.34 15.25
N ASP A 173 -14.09 11.40 16.00
CA ASP A 173 -14.43 12.73 15.46
C ASP A 173 -13.17 13.54 15.08
N TYR A 174 -12.00 13.12 15.57
CA TYR A 174 -10.74 13.76 15.26
C TYR A 174 -10.01 13.07 14.10
N PRO A 175 -9.58 13.78 13.04
CA PRO A 175 -9.23 13.15 11.77
C PRO A 175 -7.97 12.24 11.77
N VAL A 176 -7.08 12.34 12.76
CA VAL A 176 -5.81 11.58 12.75
C VAL A 176 -6.02 10.08 12.79
N HIS A 177 -7.09 9.58 13.46
CA HIS A 177 -7.39 8.15 13.50
C HIS A 177 -7.62 7.55 12.10
N ARG A 178 -8.15 8.33 11.15
CA ARG A 178 -8.36 7.88 9.76
C ARG A 178 -7.04 7.58 9.06
N TYR A 179 -6.03 8.43 9.24
CA TYR A 179 -4.69 8.20 8.69
C TYR A 179 -4.06 6.95 9.31
N PHE A 180 -4.26 6.73 10.62
CA PHE A 180 -3.81 5.51 11.29
C PHE A 180 -4.44 4.26 10.66
N LEU A 181 -5.75 4.20 10.53
CA LEU A 181 -6.48 3.06 9.98
C LEU A 181 -6.08 2.79 8.52
N TRP A 182 -6.01 3.84 7.69
CA TRP A 182 -5.59 3.70 6.30
C TRP A 182 -4.12 3.30 6.16
N GLY A 183 -3.22 3.86 6.97
CA GLY A 183 -1.81 3.49 6.96
C GLY A 183 -1.57 2.02 7.28
N ILE A 184 -2.27 1.50 8.30
CA ILE A 184 -2.20 0.08 8.66
C ILE A 184 -2.82 -0.82 7.58
N GLN A 185 -3.97 -0.44 7.03
CA GLN A 185 -4.64 -1.20 5.97
C GLN A 185 -3.76 -1.33 4.72
N LEU A 186 -3.30 -0.20 4.17
CA LEU A 186 -2.47 -0.18 2.96
C LEU A 186 -1.15 -0.93 3.14
N ALA A 187 -0.58 -0.90 4.36
CA ALA A 187 0.65 -1.62 4.67
C ALA A 187 0.52 -3.16 4.53
N ASN A 188 -0.70 -3.68 4.51
CA ASN A 188 -0.96 -5.12 4.48
C ASN A 188 -1.68 -5.60 3.20
N VAL A 189 -2.15 -4.70 2.33
CA VAL A 189 -2.98 -5.06 1.17
C VAL A 189 -2.29 -6.02 0.20
N LEU A 190 -1.02 -5.77 -0.16
CA LEU A 190 -0.26 -6.61 -1.10
C LEU A 190 0.86 -7.40 -0.44
N GLY A 191 0.77 -7.62 0.85
CA GLY A 191 1.75 -8.36 1.64
C GLY A 191 2.23 -7.57 2.85
N SER A 192 2.90 -8.27 3.76
CA SER A 192 3.45 -7.66 4.97
C SER A 192 4.89 -7.18 4.75
N THR A 193 5.40 -6.33 5.64
CA THR A 193 6.80 -5.90 5.70
C THR A 193 7.77 -7.08 5.55
N SER A 194 7.53 -8.17 6.28
CA SER A 194 8.39 -9.36 6.25
C SER A 194 8.37 -10.06 4.89
N SER A 195 7.21 -10.13 4.21
CA SER A 195 7.11 -10.73 2.88
C SER A 195 7.84 -9.90 1.82
N HIS A 196 7.77 -8.57 1.90
CA HIS A 196 8.51 -7.67 1.00
C HIS A 196 10.02 -7.77 1.21
N LEU A 197 10.46 -7.84 2.47
CA LEU A 197 11.87 -8.03 2.81
C LEU A 197 12.41 -9.38 2.33
N ALA A 198 11.65 -10.46 2.50
CA ALA A 198 12.00 -11.78 1.99
C ALA A 198 12.09 -11.80 0.45
N ARG A 199 11.15 -11.13 -0.24
CA ARG A 199 11.18 -10.96 -1.69
C ARG A 199 12.44 -10.21 -2.15
N LEU A 200 12.77 -9.10 -1.48
CA LEU A 200 13.99 -8.33 -1.76
C LEU A 200 15.25 -9.18 -1.55
N GLY A 201 15.34 -9.91 -0.44
CA GLY A 201 16.44 -10.82 -0.16
C GLY A 201 16.64 -11.88 -1.25
N ASN A 202 15.54 -12.49 -1.71
CA ASN A 202 15.58 -13.46 -2.82
C ASN A 202 16.04 -12.84 -4.14
N LEU A 203 15.70 -11.58 -4.42
CA LEU A 203 16.15 -10.88 -5.63
C LEU A 203 17.64 -10.53 -5.57
N ILE A 204 18.17 -10.21 -4.40
CA ILE A 204 19.59 -9.92 -4.20
C ILE A 204 20.42 -11.20 -4.28
N ALA A 205 19.96 -12.30 -3.68
CA ALA A 205 20.70 -13.57 -3.64
C ALA A 205 20.86 -14.26 -5.01
N ARG A 206 20.06 -13.89 -6.02
CA ARG A 206 20.08 -14.46 -7.38
C ARG A 206 20.95 -13.67 -8.35
N THR A 207 21.67 -12.65 -7.88
CA THR A 207 22.60 -11.83 -8.68
C THR A 207 24.01 -12.27 -8.51
#